data_e3999285f69ffcacad14a4030da873dc
#
_entry.id   e3999285f69ffcacad14a4030da873dc
#
_cell.length_a   1.000
_cell.length_b   1.000
_cell.length_c   1.000
_cell.angle_alpha   90.00
_cell.angle_beta   90.00
_cell.angle_gamma   90.00
#
_symmetry.space_group_name_H-M   'P 1'
#
loop_
_entity.id
_entity.type
_entity.pdbx_description
1 polymer ?
#
loop_
_entity_poly.entity_id
_entity_poly.type
_entity_poly.pdbx_seq_one_letter_code
_entity_poly.pdbx_strand_id
1 'polypeptide(L)'
;GKLAVINCGAISRKDLPKYIGDLGRKYGLQIPINVANELISRVGDNTTMLDSQVKSLAALLGRPGAIDVQFVETHVARVVEVKPWDFLDSLSARNAPKALELYSQMDESGAIGNLSLMTGRVRELICARSMVKRGTEREIGPVLGKQDWQVRNYARWARQFADGELEHILSLCADAERGLKSGEDKTTTMTKLIFALCGVSNV
;
A
#
# COMPACT_ATOMS: atom_id res chain seq x y z
N GLY A 1 3.11 15.22 47.56
CA GLY A 1 2.67 14.07 46.81
C GLY A 1 3.24 14.14 45.42
N LYS A 2 3.91 13.07 44.92
CA LYS A 2 4.37 12.98 43.53
C LYS A 2 3.13 12.78 42.64
N LEU A 3 2.81 13.76 41.83
CA LEU A 3 1.81 13.61 40.78
C LEU A 3 2.27 12.52 39.78
N ALA A 4 1.49 11.44 39.63
CA ALA A 4 1.75 10.45 38.59
C ALA A 4 1.27 11.04 37.26
N VAL A 5 2.18 11.23 36.33
CA VAL A 5 1.85 11.61 34.94
C VAL A 5 1.52 10.33 34.18
N ILE A 6 0.28 10.16 33.80
CA ILE A 6 -0.14 9.07 32.92
C ILE A 6 -0.05 9.57 31.47
N ASN A 7 0.83 8.96 30.69
CA ASN A 7 0.95 9.29 29.27
C ASN A 7 -0.16 8.55 28.49
N CYS A 8 -1.16 9.28 28.04
CA CYS A 8 -2.27 8.77 27.21
C CYS A 8 -2.02 8.96 25.70
N GLY A 9 -0.77 9.11 25.28
CA GLY A 9 -0.40 9.21 23.85
C GLY A 9 -0.71 7.93 23.07
N ALA A 10 -0.83 8.06 21.75
CA ALA A 10 -1.02 6.93 20.85
C ALA A 10 0.14 5.92 20.97
N ILE A 11 -0.17 4.63 20.91
CA ILE A 11 0.83 3.56 20.89
C ILE A 11 1.62 3.66 19.58
N SER A 12 2.95 3.63 19.67
CA SER A 12 3.77 3.68 18.46
C SER A 12 3.54 2.42 17.60
N ARG A 13 3.64 2.55 16.27
CA ARG A 13 3.45 1.42 15.35
C ARG A 13 4.41 0.25 15.64
N LYS A 14 5.58 0.52 16.21
CA LYS A 14 6.56 -0.50 16.60
C LYS A 14 6.10 -1.31 17.81
N ASP A 15 5.32 -0.71 18.70
CA ASP A 15 4.85 -1.32 19.95
C ASP A 15 3.50 -2.03 19.81
N LEU A 16 2.78 -1.78 18.69
CA LEU A 16 1.48 -2.39 18.43
C LEU A 16 1.50 -3.92 18.46
N PRO A 17 2.48 -4.64 17.86
CA PRO A 17 2.48 -6.11 17.93
C PRO A 17 2.58 -6.64 19.36
N LYS A 18 3.37 -5.98 20.21
CA LYS A 18 3.46 -6.30 21.64
C LYS A 18 2.15 -6.05 22.35
N TYR A 19 1.53 -4.90 22.09
CA TYR A 19 0.22 -4.54 22.63
C TYR A 19 -0.86 -5.59 22.27
N ILE A 20 -0.90 -6.05 21.03
CA ILE A 20 -1.83 -7.12 20.58
C ILE A 20 -1.54 -8.44 21.30
N GLY A 21 -0.28 -8.78 21.50
CA GLY A 21 0.10 -9.96 22.29
C GLY A 21 -0.39 -9.87 23.73
N ASP A 22 -0.33 -8.69 24.35
CA ASP A 22 -0.84 -8.43 25.72
C ASP A 22 -2.37 -8.51 25.75
N LEU A 23 -3.05 -7.95 24.74
CA LEU A 23 -4.51 -8.10 24.57
C LEU A 23 -4.90 -9.58 24.40
N GLY A 24 -4.16 -10.32 23.57
CA GLY A 24 -4.38 -11.75 23.39
C GLY A 24 -4.36 -12.47 24.72
N ARG A 25 -3.34 -12.26 25.54
CA ARG A 25 -3.24 -12.87 26.87
C ARG A 25 -4.42 -12.53 27.78
N LYS A 26 -4.88 -11.27 27.73
CA LYS A 26 -6.08 -10.83 28.49
C LYS A 26 -7.34 -11.63 28.13
N TYR A 27 -7.47 -12.02 26.86
CA TYR A 27 -8.63 -12.78 26.36
C TYR A 27 -8.35 -14.29 26.19
N GLY A 28 -7.22 -14.79 26.71
CA GLY A 28 -6.85 -16.21 26.63
C GLY A 28 -6.29 -16.66 25.30
N LEU A 29 -5.88 -15.74 24.42
CA LEU A 29 -5.27 -16.05 23.15
C LEU A 29 -3.75 -15.92 23.21
N GLN A 30 -3.05 -16.86 22.54
CA GLN A 30 -1.63 -16.71 22.21
C GLN A 30 -1.53 -16.17 20.78
N ILE A 31 -1.05 -14.93 20.66
CA ILE A 31 -0.92 -14.23 19.37
C ILE A 31 0.55 -13.98 19.10
N PRO A 32 1.21 -14.80 18.22
CA PRO A 32 2.58 -14.57 17.77
C PRO A 32 2.74 -13.26 17.00
N ILE A 33 3.97 -12.74 16.90
CA ILE A 33 4.26 -11.45 16.25
C ILE A 33 3.79 -11.40 14.79
N ASN A 34 3.97 -12.48 14.03
CA ASN A 34 3.51 -12.58 12.65
C ASN A 34 1.97 -12.46 12.55
N VAL A 35 1.24 -13.10 13.46
CA VAL A 35 -0.24 -13.01 13.55
C VAL A 35 -0.69 -11.61 13.97
N ALA A 36 0.01 -11.00 14.93
CA ALA A 36 -0.25 -9.62 15.33
C ALA A 36 -0.03 -8.63 14.18
N ASN A 37 1.03 -8.82 13.39
CA ASN A 37 1.30 -8.00 12.20
C ASN A 37 0.20 -8.16 11.14
N GLU A 38 -0.29 -9.38 10.90
CA GLU A 38 -1.41 -9.60 9.98
C GLU A 38 -2.68 -8.91 10.47
N LEU A 39 -2.98 -8.98 11.78
CA LEU A 39 -4.11 -8.27 12.36
C LEU A 39 -3.99 -6.75 12.17
N ILE A 40 -2.81 -6.17 12.38
CA ILE A 40 -2.54 -4.76 12.14
C ILE A 40 -2.71 -4.42 10.65
N SER A 41 -2.28 -5.30 9.74
CA SER A 41 -2.39 -5.08 8.29
C SER A 41 -3.86 -5.03 7.84
N ARG A 42 -4.75 -5.74 8.52
CA ARG A 42 -6.19 -5.82 8.21
C ARG A 42 -7.00 -4.72 8.88
N VAL A 43 -6.70 -4.43 10.14
CA VAL A 43 -7.53 -3.55 11.00
C VAL A 43 -6.96 -2.15 11.12
N GLY A 44 -5.65 -1.98 10.91
CA GLY A 44 -4.94 -0.72 11.12
C GLY A 44 -4.41 -0.57 12.53
N ASP A 45 -4.08 0.67 12.89
CA ASP A 45 -3.44 1.05 14.17
C ASP A 45 -4.43 1.56 15.23
N ASN A 46 -5.73 1.51 14.95
CA ASN A 46 -6.77 1.90 15.90
C ASN A 46 -6.88 0.86 17.02
N THR A 47 -6.42 1.22 18.22
CA THR A 47 -6.37 0.31 19.37
C THR A 47 -7.74 -0.19 19.83
N THR A 48 -8.79 0.60 19.67
CA THR A 48 -10.16 0.19 20.01
C THR A 48 -10.68 -0.88 19.05
N MET A 49 -10.41 -0.72 17.76
CA MET A 49 -10.75 -1.73 16.75
C MET A 49 -9.94 -3.01 16.94
N LEU A 50 -8.64 -2.88 17.24
CA LEU A 50 -7.76 -4.02 17.52
C LEU A 50 -8.26 -4.81 18.77
N ASP A 51 -8.62 -4.12 19.86
CA ASP A 51 -9.19 -4.78 21.07
C ASP A 51 -10.48 -5.52 20.72
N SER A 52 -11.41 -4.88 19.98
CA SER A 52 -12.65 -5.48 19.54
C SER A 52 -12.42 -6.74 18.68
N GLN A 53 -11.48 -6.69 17.75
CA GLN A 53 -11.17 -7.84 16.89
C GLN A 53 -10.52 -8.98 17.67
N VAL A 54 -9.57 -8.70 18.58
CA VAL A 54 -8.95 -9.74 19.43
C VAL A 54 -10.00 -10.39 20.32
N LYS A 55 -10.93 -9.62 20.88
CA LYS A 55 -12.06 -10.15 21.66
C LYS A 55 -12.98 -11.04 20.82
N SER A 56 -13.28 -10.64 19.59
CA SER A 56 -14.10 -11.44 18.66
C SER A 56 -13.40 -12.74 18.28
N LEU A 57 -12.08 -12.73 18.00
CA LEU A 57 -11.30 -13.93 17.72
C LEU A 57 -11.27 -14.88 18.90
N ALA A 58 -11.17 -14.36 20.14
CA ALA A 58 -11.25 -15.18 21.35
C ALA A 58 -12.60 -15.86 21.51
N ALA A 59 -13.68 -15.13 21.24
CA ALA A 59 -15.03 -15.68 21.27
C ALA A 59 -15.24 -16.76 20.19
N LEU A 60 -14.71 -16.57 18.99
CA LEU A 60 -14.79 -17.55 17.90
C LEU A 60 -13.99 -18.83 18.20
N LEU A 61 -12.81 -18.71 18.81
CA LEU A 61 -12.02 -19.88 19.21
C LEU A 61 -12.70 -20.68 20.34
N GLY A 62 -13.49 -20.01 21.20
CA GLY A 62 -14.31 -20.59 22.25
C GLY A 62 -13.53 -21.26 23.41
N ARG A 63 -12.20 -21.23 23.38
CA ARG A 63 -11.31 -21.80 24.40
C ARG A 63 -9.96 -21.05 24.39
N PRO A 64 -9.21 -21.03 25.50
CA PRO A 64 -7.85 -20.54 25.48
C PRO A 64 -6.97 -21.32 24.49
N GLY A 65 -6.17 -20.64 23.69
CA GLY A 65 -5.31 -21.30 22.70
C GLY A 65 -4.52 -20.34 21.82
N ALA A 66 -3.67 -20.92 20.96
CA ALA A 66 -2.94 -20.18 19.95
C ALA A 66 -3.78 -20.01 18.67
N ILE A 67 -3.64 -18.86 18.02
CA ILE A 67 -4.20 -18.61 16.70
C ILE A 67 -3.07 -18.40 15.70
N ASP A 68 -3.31 -18.76 14.45
CA ASP A 68 -2.37 -18.59 13.33
C ASP A 68 -2.84 -17.49 12.36
N VAL A 69 -2.02 -17.23 11.36
CA VAL A 69 -2.31 -16.22 10.32
C VAL A 69 -3.57 -16.59 9.56
N GLN A 70 -3.75 -17.86 9.21
CA GLN A 70 -4.89 -18.35 8.45
C GLN A 70 -6.21 -18.15 9.21
N PHE A 71 -6.19 -18.33 10.53
CA PHE A 71 -7.36 -18.05 11.37
C PHE A 71 -7.75 -16.57 11.31
N VAL A 72 -6.77 -15.66 11.37
CA VAL A 72 -7.02 -14.20 11.21
C VAL A 72 -7.52 -13.89 9.80
N GLU A 73 -6.94 -14.48 8.77
CA GLU A 73 -7.36 -14.26 7.38
C GLU A 73 -8.80 -14.67 7.12
N THR A 74 -9.24 -15.76 7.74
CA THR A 74 -10.60 -16.30 7.57
C THR A 74 -11.65 -15.47 8.31
N HIS A 75 -11.32 -14.94 9.50
CA HIS A 75 -12.31 -14.37 10.40
C HIS A 75 -12.24 -12.84 10.56
N VAL A 76 -11.18 -12.20 10.09
CA VAL A 76 -11.02 -10.74 10.16
C VAL A 76 -11.08 -10.14 8.77
N ALA A 77 -12.15 -9.42 8.47
CA ALA A 77 -12.25 -8.66 7.24
C ALA A 77 -11.15 -7.57 7.19
N ARG A 78 -10.62 -7.31 6.01
CA ARG A 78 -9.67 -6.21 5.82
C ARG A 78 -10.42 -4.89 5.84
N VAL A 79 -10.16 -4.07 6.87
CA VAL A 79 -10.79 -2.75 7.07
C VAL A 79 -9.86 -1.63 6.57
N VAL A 80 -8.55 -1.90 6.55
CA VAL A 80 -7.56 -0.92 6.09
C VAL A 80 -7.54 -0.89 4.57
N GLU A 81 -8.01 0.21 4.01
CA GLU A 81 -7.82 0.50 2.59
C GLU A 81 -6.34 0.74 2.30
N VAL A 82 -5.87 0.14 1.21
CA VAL A 82 -4.53 0.42 0.69
C VAL A 82 -4.48 1.89 0.30
N LYS A 83 -3.53 2.61 0.87
CA LYS A 83 -3.32 4.00 0.48
C LYS A 83 -2.82 4.05 -0.96
N PRO A 84 -3.50 4.72 -1.87
CA PRO A 84 -3.13 4.75 -3.29
C PRO A 84 -1.68 5.16 -3.54
N TRP A 85 -1.12 6.04 -2.69
CA TRP A 85 0.29 6.46 -2.84
C TRP A 85 1.30 5.37 -2.53
N ASP A 86 1.02 4.43 -1.61
CA ASP A 86 1.93 3.30 -1.34
C ASP A 86 2.03 2.38 -2.57
N PHE A 87 0.91 2.17 -3.25
CA PHE A 87 0.85 1.46 -4.52
C PHE A 87 1.62 2.22 -5.62
N LEU A 88 1.34 3.51 -5.81
CA LEU A 88 2.02 4.34 -6.82
C LEU A 88 3.53 4.46 -6.57
N ASP A 89 3.94 4.50 -5.31
CA ASP A 89 5.36 4.54 -4.94
C ASP A 89 6.06 3.22 -5.26
N SER A 90 5.39 2.07 -5.04
CA SER A 90 5.92 0.76 -5.40
C SER A 90 6.10 0.62 -6.92
N LEU A 91 5.16 1.12 -7.73
CA LEU A 91 5.26 1.17 -9.18
C LEU A 91 6.44 2.06 -9.63
N SER A 92 6.55 3.26 -9.04
CA SER A 92 7.61 4.22 -9.36
C SER A 92 8.99 3.68 -8.99
N ALA A 93 9.08 2.88 -7.93
CA ALA A 93 10.30 2.19 -7.49
C ALA A 93 10.59 0.90 -8.26
N ARG A 94 9.74 0.52 -9.24
CA ARG A 94 9.82 -0.70 -10.05
C ARG A 94 9.80 -1.99 -9.19
N ASN A 95 9.06 -1.96 -8.08
CA ASN A 95 8.91 -3.10 -7.18
C ASN A 95 7.64 -3.89 -7.52
N ALA A 96 7.71 -4.76 -8.53
CA ALA A 96 6.58 -5.54 -9.02
C ALA A 96 5.92 -6.43 -7.94
N PRO A 97 6.67 -7.18 -7.10
CA PRO A 97 6.05 -7.99 -6.05
C PRO A 97 5.20 -7.15 -5.09
N LYS A 98 5.74 -6.00 -4.65
CA LYS A 98 5.02 -5.11 -3.74
C LYS A 98 3.83 -4.43 -4.40
N ALA A 99 3.97 -4.02 -5.67
CA ALA A 99 2.89 -3.41 -6.44
C ALA A 99 1.72 -4.38 -6.62
N LEU A 100 1.99 -5.65 -6.96
CA LEU A 100 0.96 -6.69 -7.09
C LEU A 100 0.29 -7.01 -5.75
N GLU A 101 1.09 -7.14 -4.67
CA GLU A 101 0.55 -7.33 -3.32
C GLU A 101 -0.43 -6.21 -2.94
N LEU A 102 -0.04 -4.95 -3.15
CA LEU A 102 -0.90 -3.82 -2.85
C LEU A 102 -2.13 -3.77 -3.76
N TYR A 103 -1.95 -4.03 -5.07
CA TYR A 103 -3.06 -4.04 -6.02
C TYR A 103 -4.09 -5.12 -5.68
N SER A 104 -3.67 -6.33 -5.27
CA SER A 104 -4.58 -7.41 -4.86
C SER A 104 -5.45 -7.07 -3.63
N GLN A 105 -5.07 -6.04 -2.88
CA GLN A 105 -5.78 -5.54 -1.71
C GLN A 105 -6.68 -4.34 -2.02
N MET A 106 -6.60 -3.80 -3.26
CA MET A 106 -7.44 -2.70 -3.71
C MET A 106 -8.73 -3.25 -4.31
N ASP A 107 -9.80 -2.44 -4.25
CA ASP A 107 -11.09 -2.84 -4.83
C ASP A 107 -11.00 -2.90 -6.36
N GLU A 108 -11.34 -4.06 -6.94
CA GLU A 108 -11.39 -4.26 -8.39
C GLU A 108 -12.46 -3.40 -9.08
N SER A 109 -13.52 -3.00 -8.35
CA SER A 109 -14.53 -2.09 -8.91
C SER A 109 -13.93 -0.73 -9.25
N GLY A 110 -12.86 -0.33 -8.56
CA GLY A 110 -12.10 0.89 -8.77
C GLY A 110 -11.03 0.85 -9.86
N ALA A 111 -10.97 -0.17 -10.73
CA ALA A 111 -9.89 -0.34 -11.72
C ALA A 111 -9.63 0.90 -12.59
N ILE A 112 -10.68 1.56 -13.09
CA ILE A 112 -10.54 2.80 -13.89
C ILE A 112 -9.96 3.95 -13.03
N GLY A 113 -10.38 4.07 -11.79
CA GLY A 113 -9.83 5.05 -10.85
C GLY A 113 -8.34 4.78 -10.57
N ASN A 114 -7.99 3.53 -10.31
CA ASN A 114 -6.60 3.11 -10.10
C ASN A 114 -5.74 3.38 -11.33
N LEU A 115 -6.25 3.10 -12.54
CA LEU A 115 -5.59 3.42 -13.81
C LEU A 115 -5.36 4.92 -13.98
N SER A 116 -6.35 5.75 -13.62
CA SER A 116 -6.21 7.21 -13.65
C SER A 116 -5.09 7.69 -12.73
N LEU A 117 -4.98 7.14 -11.51
CA LEU A 117 -3.90 7.44 -10.58
C LEU A 117 -2.54 7.00 -11.13
N MET A 118 -2.44 5.81 -11.72
CA MET A 118 -1.21 5.32 -12.37
C MET A 118 -0.80 6.23 -13.53
N THR A 119 -1.74 6.61 -14.40
CA THR A 119 -1.51 7.53 -15.52
C THR A 119 -1.01 8.89 -15.03
N GLY A 120 -1.59 9.42 -13.96
CA GLY A 120 -1.13 10.63 -13.30
C GLY A 120 0.33 10.52 -12.82
N ARG A 121 0.68 9.41 -12.15
CA ARG A 121 2.05 9.16 -11.68
C ARG A 121 3.05 9.03 -12.85
N VAL A 122 2.69 8.38 -13.94
CA VAL A 122 3.55 8.28 -15.13
C VAL A 122 3.85 9.67 -15.70
N ARG A 123 2.84 10.54 -15.83
CA ARG A 123 3.03 11.93 -16.27
C ARG A 123 3.95 12.72 -15.34
N GLU A 124 3.79 12.55 -14.03
CA GLU A 124 4.67 13.17 -13.03
C GLU A 124 6.12 12.69 -13.17
N LEU A 125 6.33 11.40 -13.44
CA LEU A 125 7.67 10.84 -13.66
C LEU A 125 8.29 11.32 -14.99
N ILE A 126 7.51 11.50 -16.07
CA ILE A 126 7.97 12.10 -17.32
C ILE A 126 8.48 13.53 -17.05
N CYS A 127 7.71 14.33 -16.33
CA CYS A 127 8.09 15.67 -15.93
C CYS A 127 9.40 15.64 -15.10
N ALA A 128 9.44 14.80 -14.05
CA ALA A 128 10.62 14.66 -13.19
C ALA A 128 11.86 14.23 -14.00
N ARG A 129 11.72 13.28 -14.95
CA ARG A 129 12.80 12.84 -15.83
C ARG A 129 13.34 13.98 -16.69
N SER A 130 12.46 14.77 -17.29
CA SER A 130 12.86 15.96 -18.07
C SER A 130 13.64 16.95 -17.22
N MET A 131 13.23 17.16 -15.96
CA MET A 131 13.90 18.06 -15.03
C MET A 131 15.27 17.51 -14.58
N VAL A 132 15.34 16.19 -14.32
CA VAL A 132 16.62 15.51 -14.05
C VAL A 132 17.61 15.71 -15.20
N LYS A 133 17.16 15.52 -16.45
CA LYS A 133 18.01 15.74 -17.64
C LYS A 133 18.52 17.18 -17.78
N ARG A 134 17.76 18.15 -17.29
CA ARG A 134 18.11 19.59 -17.32
C ARG A 134 18.87 20.05 -16.08
N GLY A 135 19.06 19.20 -15.06
CA GLY A 135 19.71 19.57 -13.81
C GLY A 135 18.86 20.48 -12.90
N THR A 136 17.53 20.51 -13.10
CA THR A 136 16.58 21.34 -12.32
C THR A 136 15.74 20.53 -11.35
N GLU A 137 16.30 19.48 -10.74
CA GLU A 137 15.58 18.53 -9.87
C GLU A 137 14.91 19.17 -8.67
N ARG A 138 15.46 20.28 -8.16
CA ARG A 138 14.90 21.02 -7.01
C ARG A 138 13.56 21.68 -7.31
N GLU A 139 13.24 21.84 -8.59
CA GLU A 139 12.00 22.47 -9.03
C GLU A 139 10.86 21.46 -9.26
N ILE A 140 11.10 20.14 -9.07
CA ILE A 140 10.07 19.10 -9.29
C ILE A 140 8.83 19.37 -8.44
N GLY A 141 8.99 19.66 -7.14
CA GLY A 141 7.87 19.97 -6.25
C GLY A 141 7.06 21.16 -6.72
N PRO A 142 7.68 22.35 -6.86
CA PRO A 142 7.00 23.55 -7.35
C PRO A 142 6.29 23.38 -8.70
N VAL A 143 6.95 22.73 -9.69
CA VAL A 143 6.38 22.52 -11.02
C VAL A 143 5.18 21.58 -11.01
N LEU A 144 5.22 20.53 -10.16
CA LEU A 144 4.10 19.60 -10.01
C LEU A 144 3.04 20.07 -9.01
N GLY A 145 3.23 21.25 -8.36
CA GLY A 145 2.34 21.75 -7.32
C GLY A 145 2.31 20.84 -6.07
N LYS A 146 3.42 20.18 -5.77
CA LYS A 146 3.56 19.23 -4.66
C LYS A 146 4.56 19.72 -3.61
N GLN A 147 4.36 19.26 -2.38
CA GLN A 147 5.30 19.52 -1.29
C GLN A 147 6.58 18.67 -1.48
N ASP A 148 7.72 19.15 -1.01
CA ASP A 148 9.03 18.49 -1.17
C ASP A 148 9.05 17.06 -0.66
N TRP A 149 8.38 16.79 0.46
CA TRP A 149 8.30 15.45 1.01
C TRP A 149 7.54 14.46 0.11
N GLN A 150 6.62 14.93 -0.71
CA GLN A 150 5.85 14.10 -1.66
C GLN A 150 6.71 13.70 -2.87
N VAL A 151 7.63 14.56 -3.29
CA VAL A 151 8.45 14.36 -4.49
C VAL A 151 9.89 13.95 -4.20
N ARG A 152 10.26 13.77 -2.94
CA ARG A 152 11.65 13.47 -2.50
C ARG A 152 12.31 12.31 -3.23
N ASN A 153 11.53 11.34 -3.72
CA ASN A 153 12.02 10.16 -4.42
C ASN A 153 11.92 10.28 -5.95
N TYR A 154 11.23 11.29 -6.49
CA TYR A 154 10.88 11.35 -7.91
C TYR A 154 12.10 11.40 -8.82
N ALA A 155 13.13 12.18 -8.50
CA ALA A 155 14.36 12.23 -9.26
C ALA A 155 15.06 10.85 -9.30
N ARG A 156 15.11 10.16 -8.17
CA ARG A 156 15.68 8.81 -8.08
C ARG A 156 14.90 7.81 -8.92
N TRP A 157 13.57 7.84 -8.82
CA TRP A 157 12.70 6.94 -9.59
C TRP A 157 12.80 7.23 -11.10
N ALA A 158 12.73 8.50 -11.48
CA ALA A 158 12.82 8.91 -12.89
C ALA A 158 14.09 8.46 -13.59
N ARG A 159 15.23 8.33 -12.86
CA ARG A 159 16.50 7.83 -13.42
C ARG A 159 16.48 6.33 -13.74
N GLN A 160 15.54 5.56 -13.20
CA GLN A 160 15.45 4.11 -13.42
C GLN A 160 14.79 3.75 -14.76
N PHE A 161 14.15 4.72 -15.42
CA PHE A 161 13.49 4.49 -16.70
C PHE A 161 14.38 4.87 -17.87
N ALA A 162 14.38 4.07 -18.92
CA ALA A 162 15.09 4.37 -20.17
C ALA A 162 14.44 5.55 -20.93
N ASP A 163 15.14 6.08 -21.95
CA ASP A 163 14.58 7.13 -22.80
C ASP A 163 13.41 6.59 -23.62
N GLY A 164 12.29 7.31 -23.61
CA GLY A 164 11.05 6.91 -24.29
C GLY A 164 10.22 5.84 -23.53
N GLU A 165 10.76 5.24 -22.47
CA GLU A 165 10.07 4.16 -21.74
C GLU A 165 8.79 4.67 -21.03
N LEU A 166 8.86 5.80 -20.33
CA LEU A 166 7.71 6.39 -19.67
C LEU A 166 6.63 6.86 -20.65
N GLU A 167 7.03 7.39 -21.80
CA GLU A 167 6.13 7.79 -22.88
C GLU A 167 5.42 6.56 -23.48
N HIS A 168 6.15 5.46 -23.67
CA HIS A 168 5.55 4.18 -24.09
C HIS A 168 4.57 3.66 -23.04
N ILE A 169 4.93 3.68 -21.77
CA ILE A 169 4.03 3.29 -20.66
C ILE A 169 2.77 4.16 -20.63
N LEU A 170 2.91 5.47 -20.91
CA LEU A 170 1.74 6.35 -21.01
C LEU A 170 0.79 5.95 -22.14
N SER A 171 1.35 5.49 -23.28
CA SER A 171 0.56 4.91 -24.38
C SER A 171 -0.17 3.63 -23.93
N LEU A 172 0.52 2.72 -23.20
CA LEU A 172 -0.11 1.52 -22.64
C LEU A 172 -1.23 1.86 -21.63
N CYS A 173 -1.10 2.95 -20.87
CA CYS A 173 -2.20 3.41 -20.01
C CYS A 173 -3.44 3.80 -20.82
N ALA A 174 -3.27 4.46 -21.99
CA ALA A 174 -4.39 4.81 -22.85
C ALA A 174 -5.03 3.57 -23.51
N ASP A 175 -4.23 2.57 -23.87
CA ASP A 175 -4.73 1.29 -24.39
C ASP A 175 -5.50 0.53 -23.32
N ALA A 176 -4.97 0.45 -22.10
CA ALA A 176 -5.63 -0.16 -20.95
C ALA A 176 -6.97 0.54 -20.64
N GLU A 177 -7.04 1.87 -20.73
CA GLU A 177 -8.29 2.60 -20.52
C GLU A 177 -9.35 2.23 -21.55
N ARG A 178 -8.96 2.12 -22.82
CA ARG A 178 -9.87 1.66 -23.89
C ARG A 178 -10.33 0.23 -23.67
N GLY A 179 -9.41 -0.67 -23.33
CA GLY A 179 -9.71 -2.07 -23.03
C GLY A 179 -10.69 -2.22 -21.88
N LEU A 180 -10.44 -1.55 -20.74
CA LEU A 180 -11.34 -1.59 -19.58
C LEU A 180 -12.74 -1.04 -19.90
N LYS A 181 -12.84 0.00 -20.71
CA LYS A 181 -14.12 0.58 -21.14
C LYS A 181 -14.86 -0.32 -22.14
N SER A 182 -14.15 -1.16 -22.90
CA SER A 182 -14.74 -2.13 -23.83
C SER A 182 -15.03 -3.49 -23.20
N GLY A 183 -14.77 -3.66 -21.90
CA GLY A 183 -15.13 -4.86 -21.16
C GLY A 183 -14.02 -5.90 -21.04
N GLU A 184 -12.77 -5.54 -21.32
CA GLU A 184 -11.64 -6.44 -21.07
C GLU A 184 -11.53 -6.77 -19.57
N ASP A 185 -10.93 -7.93 -19.27
CA ASP A 185 -10.70 -8.39 -17.92
C ASP A 185 -9.81 -7.40 -17.14
N LYS A 186 -10.35 -6.89 -16.03
CA LYS A 186 -9.72 -5.83 -15.23
C LYS A 186 -8.40 -6.28 -14.63
N THR A 187 -8.38 -7.47 -14.07
CA THR A 187 -7.21 -8.01 -13.36
C THR A 187 -6.06 -8.23 -14.34
N THR A 188 -6.34 -8.84 -15.49
CA THR A 188 -5.35 -9.07 -16.55
C THR A 188 -4.80 -7.77 -17.11
N THR A 189 -5.66 -6.81 -17.47
CA THR A 189 -5.26 -5.51 -18.03
C THR A 189 -4.39 -4.73 -17.06
N MET A 190 -4.79 -4.64 -15.80
CA MET A 190 -4.04 -3.91 -14.78
C MET A 190 -2.72 -4.61 -14.43
N THR A 191 -2.70 -5.94 -14.36
CA THR A 191 -1.48 -6.71 -14.09
C THR A 191 -0.43 -6.50 -15.18
N LYS A 192 -0.82 -6.55 -16.47
CA LYS A 192 0.08 -6.24 -17.59
C LYS A 192 0.67 -4.84 -17.48
N LEU A 193 -0.14 -3.85 -17.12
CA LEU A 193 0.32 -2.47 -16.95
C LEU A 193 1.28 -2.32 -15.74
N ILE A 194 1.01 -3.01 -14.63
CA ILE A 194 1.92 -3.06 -13.47
C ILE A 194 3.28 -3.64 -13.88
N PHE A 195 3.30 -4.74 -14.64
CA PHE A 195 4.53 -5.34 -15.13
C PHE A 195 5.30 -4.40 -16.07
N ALA A 196 4.61 -3.75 -17.01
CA ALA A 196 5.24 -2.77 -17.89
C ALA A 196 5.90 -1.62 -17.11
N LEU A 197 5.20 -1.04 -16.12
CA LEU A 197 5.74 0.00 -15.24
C LEU A 197 6.94 -0.48 -14.42
N CYS A 198 6.92 -1.72 -13.96
CA CYS A 198 8.01 -2.28 -13.17
C CYS A 198 9.18 -2.81 -14.03
N GLY A 199 9.07 -2.77 -15.37
CA GLY A 199 10.12 -3.23 -16.28
C GLY A 199 10.30 -4.75 -16.26
N VAL A 200 9.25 -5.49 -15.96
CA VAL A 200 9.24 -6.95 -16.06
C VAL A 200 8.97 -7.30 -17.52
N SER A 201 10.04 -7.66 -18.24
CA SER A 201 9.96 -8.11 -19.63
C SER A 201 9.37 -9.51 -19.69
N ASN A 202 8.43 -9.75 -20.62
CA ASN A 202 7.74 -11.01 -20.92
C ASN A 202 6.43 -11.27 -20.12
N VAL A 203 5.42 -10.49 -20.45
CA VAL A 203 4.04 -11.00 -20.39
C VAL A 203 3.35 -10.74 -21.73
#